data_d2a560ab2fceddafca9986dac2c8facc
#
_entry.id   d2a560ab2fceddafca9986dac2c8facc
#
_cell.length_a   1.000
_cell.length_b   1.000
_cell.length_c   1.000
_cell.angle_alpha   90.00
_cell.angle_beta   90.00
_cell.angle_gamma   90.00
#
_symmetry.space_group_name_H-M   'P 1'
#
loop_
_entity.id
_entity.type
_entity.pdbx_description
1 polymer ?
#
loop_
_entity_poly.entity_id
_entity_poly.type
_entity_poly.pdbx_seq_one_letter_code
_entity_poly.pdbx_strand_id
1 'polypeptide(L)'
;LLSSGRKFAGSDFGFRCRRRTVIAAVAALVLLPSEAGAAGWLSDIFKGPSKQGKSPAHVASRKPATSAKRAAAPKPHAVRLAALGPANLNFLKPAASMCDPSKFRIVLDVGHTAESEGATSARNVPEFTFNLRLAQRIEEKLKAEGFAETRLLLTEGKARPSLAKRVAAANHLGANLFLSIHHDSVPNSLLEDWEFEGKKGHFSDRFSGYSVFVSRNNPDFKTSLLFAELIGKAMKAQGLQYAQQYTQAIMGRYQHPLLNKETGVYGYDQLVVLRSTRMPAVLLEAGSIINRDEELKMDSPERRDITGNAVAAAAKEFCGPQEAFLGPL
;
A
#
# COMPACT_ATOMS: atom_id res chain seq x y z
N LEU A 1 -66.83 -25.76 33.90
CA LEU A 1 -66.97 -27.06 34.61
C LEU A 1 -65.59 -27.47 35.16
N LEU A 2 -65.48 -27.34 36.51
CA LEU A 2 -64.80 -28.23 37.48
C LEU A 2 -63.27 -28.50 37.20
N SER A 3 -62.41 -28.01 38.08
CA SER A 3 -62.13 -28.40 39.47
C SER A 3 -60.92 -29.34 39.55
N SER A 4 -60.00 -28.97 40.28
CA SER A 4 -59.26 -29.51 41.45
C SER A 4 -57.75 -29.19 41.29
N GLY A 5 -57.08 -28.51 42.05
CA GLY A 5 -56.87 -28.46 43.46
C GLY A 5 -55.91 -29.56 43.96
N ARG A 6 -54.57 -29.27 44.05
CA ARG A 6 -53.76 -29.92 45.09
C ARG A 6 -52.64 -28.96 45.55
N LYS A 7 -52.76 -28.63 46.82
CA LYS A 7 -51.69 -28.06 47.65
C LYS A 7 -50.66 -29.16 47.94
N PHE A 8 -49.39 -28.87 47.91
CA PHE A 8 -48.42 -29.59 48.74
C PHE A 8 -47.50 -28.61 49.44
N ALA A 9 -47.30 -28.95 50.68
CA ALA A 9 -46.69 -28.20 51.75
C ALA A 9 -45.14 -28.13 51.63
N GLY A 10 -44.62 -27.16 52.26
CA GLY A 10 -43.31 -26.68 52.53
C GLY A 10 -42.23 -27.66 52.99
N SER A 11 -41.00 -27.24 52.77
CA SER A 11 -39.91 -27.50 53.70
C SER A 11 -38.87 -26.36 53.54
N ASP A 12 -38.74 -25.63 54.63
CA ASP A 12 -37.71 -24.66 54.92
C ASP A 12 -36.35 -25.35 54.93
N PHE A 13 -35.43 -24.88 54.05
CA PHE A 13 -33.98 -25.10 54.22
C PHE A 13 -33.28 -23.75 54.25
N GLY A 14 -33.05 -23.27 55.44
CA GLY A 14 -32.28 -22.09 55.73
C GLY A 14 -30.77 -22.31 55.37
N PHE A 15 -30.29 -21.66 54.33
CA PHE A 15 -28.87 -21.52 54.10
C PHE A 15 -28.42 -20.15 54.62
N ARG A 16 -27.71 -20.16 55.73
CA ARG A 16 -26.98 -19.01 56.27
C ARG A 16 -25.81 -18.67 55.33
N CYS A 17 -25.98 -17.65 54.54
CA CYS A 17 -24.88 -17.07 53.75
C CYS A 17 -24.01 -16.20 54.68
N ARG A 18 -22.85 -16.70 55.05
CA ARG A 18 -21.78 -15.90 55.72
C ARG A 18 -21.24 -14.89 54.73
N ARG A 19 -21.54 -13.61 54.93
CA ARG A 19 -20.88 -12.50 54.22
C ARG A 19 -19.39 -12.50 54.62
N ARG A 20 -18.53 -12.92 53.71
CA ARG A 20 -17.10 -12.60 53.75
C ARG A 20 -16.90 -11.27 53.07
N THR A 21 -16.61 -10.25 53.85
CA THR A 21 -16.17 -8.95 53.35
C THR A 21 -14.78 -9.11 52.75
N VAL A 22 -14.70 -9.09 51.42
CA VAL A 22 -13.42 -8.99 50.69
C VAL A 22 -13.11 -7.51 50.58
N ILE A 23 -12.14 -7.05 51.36
CA ILE A 23 -11.55 -5.72 51.20
C ILE A 23 -10.68 -5.78 49.93
N ALA A 24 -11.20 -5.27 48.83
CA ALA A 24 -10.39 -5.05 47.62
C ALA A 24 -9.50 -3.81 47.86
N ALA A 25 -8.23 -4.03 48.08
CA ALA A 25 -7.25 -2.98 48.03
C ALA A 25 -7.12 -2.52 46.55
N VAL A 26 -7.65 -1.36 46.25
CA VAL A 26 -7.44 -0.68 44.97
C VAL A 26 -6.02 -0.09 45.02
N ALA A 27 -5.07 -0.81 44.47
CA ALA A 27 -3.78 -0.23 44.14
C ALA A 27 -4.01 0.72 42.95
N ALA A 28 -4.01 2.01 43.20
CA ALA A 28 -3.96 3.04 42.17
C ALA A 28 -2.60 2.96 41.48
N LEU A 29 -2.53 2.23 40.38
CA LEU A 29 -1.41 2.29 39.47
C LEU A 29 -1.48 3.65 38.77
N VAL A 30 -0.67 4.60 39.19
CA VAL A 30 -0.45 5.85 38.47
C VAL A 30 0.28 5.48 37.18
N LEU A 31 -0.49 5.27 36.11
CA LEU A 31 0.05 5.21 34.77
C LEU A 31 0.48 6.64 34.40
N LEU A 32 1.78 6.90 34.49
CA LEU A 32 2.40 8.04 33.83
C LEU A 32 2.13 7.86 32.33
N PRO A 33 1.63 8.89 31.62
CA PRO A 33 1.52 8.80 30.19
C PRO A 33 2.94 8.69 29.63
N SER A 34 3.28 7.53 29.03
CA SER A 34 4.43 7.44 28.17
C SER A 34 4.14 8.33 26.97
N GLU A 35 4.83 9.46 26.89
CA GLU A 35 4.94 10.22 25.66
C GLU A 35 5.65 9.38 24.59
N ALA A 36 4.98 8.36 24.09
CA ALA A 36 5.33 7.70 22.85
C ALA A 36 4.79 8.57 21.73
N GLY A 37 5.52 9.66 21.45
CA GLY A 37 5.20 10.55 20.37
C GLY A 37 5.10 9.79 19.05
N ALA A 38 4.03 10.04 18.32
CA ALA A 38 3.79 9.61 16.93
C ALA A 38 4.88 10.08 15.94
N ALA A 39 6.00 10.58 16.45
CA ALA A 39 7.04 11.30 15.73
C ALA A 39 8.10 10.43 15.04
N GLY A 40 8.03 9.11 15.11
CA GLY A 40 9.20 8.29 14.77
C GLY A 40 9.10 7.34 13.59
N TRP A 41 7.92 6.98 13.10
CA TRP A 41 7.80 5.83 12.22
C TRP A 41 8.41 6.04 10.82
N LEU A 42 8.22 7.20 10.22
CA LEU A 42 8.89 7.55 8.95
C LEU A 42 10.40 7.63 9.12
N SER A 43 10.89 8.16 10.27
CA SER A 43 12.34 8.24 10.53
C SER A 43 13.00 6.88 10.72
N ASP A 44 12.25 5.89 11.21
CA ASP A 44 12.81 4.56 11.50
C ASP A 44 12.88 3.65 10.28
N ILE A 45 12.04 3.87 9.29
CA ILE A 45 12.13 3.19 7.99
C ILE A 45 13.33 3.70 7.17
N PHE A 46 13.72 4.99 7.35
CA PHE A 46 14.73 5.66 6.53
C PHE A 46 16.17 5.63 7.06
N LYS A 47 16.43 5.13 8.27
CA LYS A 47 17.80 4.99 8.79
C LYS A 47 18.46 3.74 8.23
N GLY A 48 19.05 3.83 7.03
CA GLY A 48 20.06 2.88 6.55
C GLY A 48 21.33 2.95 7.41
N PRO A 49 22.19 1.91 7.44
CA PRO A 49 23.43 1.92 8.20
C PRO A 49 24.35 3.03 7.68
N SER A 50 24.68 3.98 8.54
CA SER A 50 25.67 5.04 8.27
C SER A 50 27.06 4.42 8.20
N LYS A 51 27.59 4.25 7.00
CA LYS A 51 29.03 4.04 6.82
C LYS A 51 29.73 5.39 6.82
N GLN A 52 30.42 5.71 7.88
CA GLN A 52 31.45 6.73 7.89
C GLN A 52 32.60 6.26 6.99
N GLY A 53 32.76 6.87 5.83
CA GLY A 53 33.89 6.68 4.95
C GLY A 53 34.52 8.04 4.65
N LYS A 54 35.79 8.20 5.07
CA LYS A 54 36.63 9.40 4.90
C LYS A 54 36.83 9.70 3.41
N SER A 55 36.68 10.98 3.05
CA SER A 55 37.17 11.53 1.78
C SER A 55 38.70 11.56 1.74
N PRO A 56 39.29 11.44 0.57
CA PRO A 56 40.34 12.35 0.19
C PRO A 56 40.04 13.12 -1.11
N ALA A 57 40.37 14.38 -1.06
CA ALA A 57 40.42 15.29 -2.20
C ALA A 57 41.59 14.94 -3.11
N HIS A 58 41.40 15.01 -4.43
CA HIS A 58 42.41 15.56 -5.33
C HIS A 58 41.78 16.05 -6.63
N VAL A 59 42.09 17.31 -6.89
CA VAL A 59 41.86 18.12 -8.08
C VAL A 59 42.74 17.65 -9.24
N ALA A 60 42.20 17.51 -10.45
CA ALA A 60 42.94 17.71 -11.68
C ALA A 60 42.01 18.17 -12.81
N SER A 61 42.25 19.41 -13.15
CA SER A 61 41.79 20.13 -14.33
C SER A 61 42.40 19.52 -15.62
N ARG A 62 41.58 19.30 -16.67
CA ARG A 62 42.08 19.32 -18.05
C ARG A 62 41.05 19.96 -18.98
N LYS A 63 41.56 20.94 -19.73
CA LYS A 63 40.90 21.72 -20.77
C LYS A 63 40.71 20.95 -22.10
N PRO A 64 39.90 21.48 -23.03
CA PRO A 64 39.30 20.75 -24.13
C PRO A 64 40.14 20.73 -25.40
N ALA A 65 39.95 19.73 -26.21
CA ALA A 65 40.46 19.70 -27.58
C ALA A 65 39.29 19.70 -28.60
N THR A 66 39.34 20.65 -29.44
CA THR A 66 38.55 20.89 -30.65
C THR A 66 38.81 19.82 -31.71
N SER A 67 37.78 19.38 -32.43
CA SER A 67 37.82 19.40 -33.92
C SER A 67 36.52 18.80 -34.49
N ALA A 68 35.91 19.59 -35.34
CA ALA A 68 34.75 19.26 -36.15
C ALA A 68 35.14 18.38 -37.35
N LYS A 69 34.32 17.40 -37.68
CA LYS A 69 34.17 16.94 -39.09
C LYS A 69 32.69 16.72 -39.37
N ARG A 70 32.23 17.57 -40.28
CA ARG A 70 30.91 17.57 -40.88
C ARG A 70 30.83 16.41 -41.87
N ALA A 71 29.95 15.45 -41.67
CA ALA A 71 29.60 14.41 -42.61
C ALA A 71 28.28 14.74 -43.31
N ALA A 72 28.25 14.55 -44.60
CA ALA A 72 27.19 14.93 -45.52
C ALA A 72 25.94 14.07 -45.37
N ALA A 73 24.76 14.68 -45.60
CA ALA A 73 23.44 14.05 -45.59
C ALA A 73 23.27 13.08 -46.78
N PRO A 74 22.66 11.92 -46.61
CA PRO A 74 22.26 11.04 -47.69
C PRO A 74 20.93 11.50 -48.33
N LYS A 75 20.85 11.38 -49.65
CA LYS A 75 19.67 11.70 -50.47
C LYS A 75 18.52 10.73 -50.21
N PRO A 76 17.25 11.18 -50.35
CA PRO A 76 16.09 10.32 -50.13
C PRO A 76 15.91 9.31 -51.29
N HIS A 77 15.88 8.03 -50.95
CA HIS A 77 15.43 6.99 -51.86
C HIS A 77 13.89 6.91 -51.79
N ALA A 78 13.27 7.06 -52.97
CA ALA A 78 11.86 6.86 -53.19
C ALA A 78 11.50 5.38 -52.94
N VAL A 79 10.73 5.09 -51.88
CA VAL A 79 10.17 3.76 -51.62
C VAL A 79 8.92 3.60 -52.49
N ARG A 80 8.97 2.67 -53.44
CA ARG A 80 7.83 2.22 -54.26
C ARG A 80 6.82 1.55 -53.34
N LEU A 81 5.59 2.12 -53.21
CA LEU A 81 4.48 1.42 -52.59
C LEU A 81 4.11 0.20 -53.42
N ALA A 82 4.46 -1.00 -52.93
CA ALA A 82 3.88 -2.23 -53.43
C ALA A 82 2.47 -2.38 -52.83
N ALA A 83 1.49 -2.55 -53.71
CA ALA A 83 0.11 -2.79 -53.33
C ALA A 83 0.00 -4.06 -52.48
N LEU A 84 -0.37 -3.89 -51.20
CA LEU A 84 -0.73 -4.97 -50.33
C LEU A 84 -2.13 -5.49 -50.76
N GLY A 85 -2.16 -6.72 -51.23
CA GLY A 85 -3.41 -7.45 -51.46
C GLY A 85 -4.24 -7.61 -50.21
N PRO A 86 -5.52 -8.04 -50.29
CA PRO A 86 -6.41 -8.12 -49.14
C PRO A 86 -5.81 -9.00 -48.04
N ALA A 87 -5.48 -8.36 -46.91
CA ALA A 87 -4.99 -9.07 -45.74
C ALA A 87 -6.05 -10.06 -45.23
N ASN A 88 -5.68 -11.33 -45.21
CA ASN A 88 -6.45 -12.39 -44.59
C ASN A 88 -6.65 -12.07 -43.09
N LEU A 89 -7.82 -11.60 -42.71
CA LEU A 89 -8.21 -11.25 -41.34
C LEU A 89 -8.49 -12.47 -40.44
N ASN A 90 -8.14 -13.67 -40.89
CA ASN A 90 -8.29 -14.86 -40.09
C ASN A 90 -6.91 -15.28 -39.55
N PHE A 91 -6.70 -15.09 -38.28
CA PHE A 91 -5.74 -15.66 -37.34
C PHE A 91 -5.14 -14.62 -36.38
N LEU A 92 -5.99 -13.77 -35.80
CA LEU A 92 -5.64 -13.24 -34.48
C LEU A 92 -5.92 -14.36 -33.48
N LYS A 93 -4.93 -15.20 -33.24
CA LYS A 93 -4.92 -16.11 -32.10
C LYS A 93 -5.17 -15.23 -30.86
N PRO A 94 -6.18 -15.48 -30.02
CA PRO A 94 -6.37 -14.67 -28.83
C PRO A 94 -5.05 -14.61 -28.08
N ALA A 95 -4.59 -13.41 -27.73
CA ALA A 95 -3.39 -13.26 -26.94
C ALA A 95 -3.52 -14.14 -25.70
N ALA A 96 -2.50 -14.97 -25.44
CA ALA A 96 -2.54 -15.89 -24.30
C ALA A 96 -2.71 -15.10 -23.01
N SER A 97 -3.62 -15.53 -22.14
CA SER A 97 -3.75 -14.98 -20.79
C SER A 97 -2.41 -15.06 -20.07
N MET A 98 -2.00 -13.97 -19.41
CA MET A 98 -0.73 -13.91 -18.66
C MET A 98 -0.75 -14.86 -17.45
N CYS A 99 -1.91 -15.16 -16.88
CA CYS A 99 -2.09 -16.05 -15.74
C CYS A 99 -3.49 -16.66 -15.68
N ASP A 100 -3.59 -17.76 -14.93
CA ASP A 100 -4.86 -18.37 -14.53
C ASP A 100 -5.27 -17.78 -13.17
N PRO A 101 -6.33 -16.96 -13.08
CA PRO A 101 -6.72 -16.32 -11.82
C PRO A 101 -6.91 -17.32 -10.67
N SER A 102 -7.43 -18.53 -10.94
CA SER A 102 -7.68 -19.53 -9.91
C SER A 102 -6.42 -20.09 -9.25
N LYS A 103 -5.27 -19.97 -9.93
CA LYS A 103 -3.96 -20.43 -9.46
C LYS A 103 -3.00 -19.30 -9.14
N PHE A 104 -3.37 -18.05 -9.51
CA PHE A 104 -2.52 -16.88 -9.32
C PHE A 104 -2.60 -16.41 -7.87
N ARG A 105 -1.51 -16.61 -7.13
CA ARG A 105 -1.43 -16.27 -5.70
C ARG A 105 -1.04 -14.82 -5.49
N ILE A 106 -2.00 -14.02 -5.01
CA ILE A 106 -1.77 -12.64 -4.59
C ILE A 106 -1.60 -12.62 -3.07
N VAL A 107 -0.47 -12.12 -2.59
CA VAL A 107 -0.27 -11.83 -1.16
C VAL A 107 -0.59 -10.37 -0.92
N LEU A 108 -1.63 -10.12 -0.12
CA LEU A 108 -2.02 -8.80 0.38
C LEU A 108 -1.34 -8.57 1.73
N ASP A 109 -0.28 -7.81 1.74
CA ASP A 109 0.43 -7.45 2.95
C ASP A 109 -0.27 -6.28 3.63
N VAL A 110 -0.77 -6.49 4.85
CA VAL A 110 -1.35 -5.42 5.67
C VAL A 110 -0.22 -4.59 6.26
N GLY A 111 -0.08 -3.35 5.81
CA GLY A 111 0.95 -2.44 6.30
C GLY A 111 0.91 -2.27 7.82
N HIS A 112 2.08 -2.14 8.44
CA HIS A 112 2.24 -2.04 9.91
C HIS A 112 1.86 -3.31 10.68
N THR A 113 1.77 -3.21 11.99
CA THR A 113 1.41 -4.29 12.92
C THR A 113 0.60 -3.71 14.07
N ALA A 114 -0.05 -4.55 14.88
CA ALA A 114 -0.73 -4.09 16.09
C ALA A 114 0.22 -3.49 17.15
N GLU A 115 1.52 -3.84 17.12
CA GLU A 115 2.53 -3.29 18.04
C GLU A 115 3.32 -2.12 17.45
N SER A 116 3.11 -1.82 16.17
CA SER A 116 3.72 -0.71 15.45
C SER A 116 2.76 -0.23 14.37
N GLU A 117 1.79 0.56 14.80
CA GLU A 117 0.54 0.84 14.12
C GLU A 117 0.64 1.81 12.93
N GLY A 118 1.84 2.34 12.65
CA GLY A 118 2.05 3.28 11.56
C GLY A 118 1.76 4.73 11.94
N ALA A 119 1.28 5.50 10.98
CA ALA A 119 0.83 6.86 11.21
C ALA A 119 -0.46 6.89 12.04
N THR A 120 -0.75 8.05 12.61
CA THR A 120 -2.02 8.31 13.27
C THR A 120 -2.83 9.27 12.40
N SER A 121 -4.08 8.94 12.17
CA SER A 121 -4.99 9.76 11.37
C SER A 121 -5.32 11.09 12.05
N ALA A 122 -5.94 12.00 11.33
CA ALA A 122 -6.39 13.27 11.88
C ALA A 122 -7.28 13.09 13.12
N ARG A 123 -8.07 12.03 13.21
CA ARG A 123 -8.96 11.71 14.36
C ARG A 123 -8.39 10.65 15.29
N ASN A 124 -7.06 10.52 15.33
CA ASN A 124 -6.35 9.63 16.24
C ASN A 124 -6.64 8.12 16.02
N VAL A 125 -6.99 7.71 14.81
CA VAL A 125 -7.12 6.29 14.45
C VAL A 125 -5.79 5.80 13.85
N PRO A 126 -5.25 4.64 14.31
CA PRO A 126 -4.03 4.09 13.75
C PRO A 126 -4.14 3.70 12.27
N GLU A 127 -3.10 3.92 11.48
CA GLU A 127 -3.02 3.53 10.07
C GLU A 127 -3.26 2.03 9.87
N PHE A 128 -2.72 1.18 10.76
CA PHE A 128 -2.94 -0.27 10.72
C PHE A 128 -4.43 -0.64 10.66
N THR A 129 -5.30 0.11 11.32
CA THR A 129 -6.75 -0.12 11.31
C THR A 129 -7.35 0.10 9.92
N PHE A 130 -6.94 1.16 9.23
CA PHE A 130 -7.37 1.43 7.86
C PHE A 130 -6.81 0.38 6.89
N ASN A 131 -5.53 0.03 7.04
CA ASN A 131 -4.85 -0.95 6.20
C ASN A 131 -5.53 -2.32 6.28
N LEU A 132 -5.86 -2.78 7.49
CA LEU A 132 -6.52 -4.05 7.71
C LEU A 132 -7.92 -4.10 7.08
N ARG A 133 -8.75 -3.06 7.34
CA ARG A 133 -10.11 -2.98 6.79
C ARG A 133 -10.10 -2.97 5.25
N LEU A 134 -9.19 -2.21 4.65
CA LEU A 134 -9.08 -2.14 3.20
C LEU A 134 -8.54 -3.44 2.61
N ALA A 135 -7.50 -4.04 3.19
CA ALA A 135 -6.93 -5.29 2.71
C ALA A 135 -7.94 -6.45 2.74
N GLN A 136 -8.77 -6.53 3.79
CA GLN A 136 -9.88 -7.48 3.87
C GLN A 136 -10.87 -7.27 2.74
N ARG A 137 -11.22 -6.01 2.45
CA ARG A 137 -12.16 -5.70 1.36
C ARG A 137 -11.57 -6.01 -0.01
N ILE A 138 -10.27 -5.73 -0.23
CA ILE A 138 -9.58 -6.12 -1.46
C ILE A 138 -9.54 -7.66 -1.61
N GLU A 139 -9.29 -8.39 -0.54
CA GLU A 139 -9.30 -9.86 -0.58
C GLU A 139 -10.66 -10.41 -1.03
N GLU A 140 -11.74 -9.90 -0.46
CA GLU A 140 -13.12 -10.28 -0.85
C GLU A 140 -13.35 -10.02 -2.35
N LYS A 141 -12.99 -8.84 -2.85
CA LYS A 141 -13.16 -8.46 -4.26
C LYS A 141 -12.33 -9.35 -5.20
N LEU A 142 -11.07 -9.59 -4.86
CA LEU A 142 -10.20 -10.46 -5.67
C LEU A 142 -10.72 -11.90 -5.73
N LYS A 143 -11.17 -12.46 -4.60
CA LYS A 143 -11.77 -13.79 -4.56
C LYS A 143 -13.06 -13.87 -5.37
N ALA A 144 -13.90 -12.85 -5.33
CA ALA A 144 -15.12 -12.76 -6.14
C ALA A 144 -14.82 -12.72 -7.64
N GLU A 145 -13.67 -12.16 -8.05
CA GLU A 145 -13.19 -12.14 -9.43
C GLU A 145 -12.38 -13.39 -9.84
N GLY A 146 -12.39 -14.44 -9.01
CA GLY A 146 -11.78 -15.72 -9.30
C GLY A 146 -10.34 -15.92 -8.81
N PHE A 147 -9.73 -14.92 -8.15
CA PHE A 147 -8.40 -15.04 -7.56
C PHE A 147 -8.45 -15.80 -6.22
N ALA A 148 -8.79 -17.08 -6.28
CA ALA A 148 -9.05 -17.93 -5.10
C ALA A 148 -7.83 -18.07 -4.17
N GLU A 149 -6.60 -17.98 -4.73
CA GLU A 149 -5.35 -18.09 -3.99
C GLU A 149 -4.89 -16.76 -3.35
N THR A 150 -5.76 -15.75 -3.29
CA THR A 150 -5.46 -14.51 -2.53
C THR A 150 -5.33 -14.80 -1.03
N ARG A 151 -4.27 -14.27 -0.41
CA ARG A 151 -3.95 -14.46 1.01
C ARG A 151 -3.63 -13.14 1.68
N LEU A 152 -4.25 -12.88 2.82
CA LEU A 152 -3.84 -11.78 3.72
C LEU A 152 -2.56 -12.19 4.46
N LEU A 153 -1.62 -11.26 4.53
CA LEU A 153 -0.41 -11.37 5.33
C LEU A 153 -0.47 -10.34 6.46
N LEU A 154 -0.81 -10.82 7.65
CA LEU A 154 -0.68 -10.05 8.89
C LEU A 154 0.63 -10.44 9.56
N THR A 155 1.39 -9.43 9.96
CA THR A 155 2.69 -9.63 10.61
C THR A 155 2.67 -9.00 11.98
N GLU A 156 3.31 -9.65 12.94
CA GLU A 156 3.43 -9.19 14.33
C GLU A 156 4.82 -8.63 14.62
N GLY A 157 4.89 -7.78 15.65
CA GLY A 157 6.10 -7.24 16.23
C GLY A 157 6.48 -5.84 15.74
N LYS A 158 7.63 -5.36 16.21
CA LYS A 158 8.10 -3.99 15.95
C LYS A 158 8.38 -3.74 14.47
N ALA A 159 8.25 -2.48 14.04
CA ALA A 159 8.30 -2.05 12.64
C ALA A 159 9.44 -2.68 11.80
N ARG A 160 10.71 -2.48 12.18
CA ARG A 160 11.85 -2.96 11.39
C ARG A 160 11.96 -4.49 11.30
N PRO A 161 11.87 -5.27 12.41
CA PRO A 161 11.86 -6.72 12.33
C PRO A 161 10.70 -7.28 11.50
N SER A 162 9.53 -6.63 11.54
CA SER A 162 8.36 -7.08 10.77
C SER A 162 8.58 -7.01 9.26
N LEU A 163 9.36 -6.03 8.75
CA LEU A 163 9.66 -5.92 7.31
C LEU A 163 10.37 -7.17 6.77
N ALA A 164 11.36 -7.69 7.50
CA ALA A 164 12.04 -8.91 7.10
C ALA A 164 11.13 -10.14 7.17
N LYS A 165 10.25 -10.22 8.19
CA LYS A 165 9.25 -11.28 8.31
C LYS A 165 8.26 -11.28 7.15
N ARG A 166 7.77 -10.11 6.71
CA ARG A 166 6.88 -9.93 5.55
C ARG A 166 7.52 -10.48 4.28
N VAL A 167 8.75 -10.06 4.00
CA VAL A 167 9.52 -10.54 2.84
C VAL A 167 9.70 -12.06 2.89
N ALA A 168 10.11 -12.59 4.05
CA ALA A 168 10.32 -14.04 4.22
C ALA A 168 9.00 -14.82 4.00
N ALA A 169 7.90 -14.36 4.59
CA ALA A 169 6.59 -14.99 4.46
C ALA A 169 6.09 -14.97 3.01
N ALA A 170 6.15 -13.84 2.32
CA ALA A 170 5.73 -13.73 0.92
C ALA A 170 6.57 -14.64 0.01
N ASN A 171 7.89 -14.65 0.21
CA ASN A 171 8.80 -15.53 -0.53
C ASN A 171 8.56 -17.02 -0.25
N HIS A 172 8.24 -17.39 1.00
CA HIS A 172 7.92 -18.78 1.38
C HIS A 172 6.59 -19.25 0.81
N LEU A 173 5.58 -18.39 0.78
CA LEU A 173 4.28 -18.67 0.18
C LEU A 173 4.35 -18.90 -1.33
N GLY A 174 5.46 -18.56 -1.98
CA GLY A 174 5.58 -18.63 -3.43
C GLY A 174 4.54 -17.75 -4.12
N ALA A 175 4.36 -16.53 -3.64
CA ALA A 175 3.42 -15.59 -4.22
C ALA A 175 3.79 -15.26 -5.67
N ASN A 176 2.80 -15.06 -6.52
CA ASN A 176 2.97 -14.57 -7.89
C ASN A 176 2.98 -13.03 -7.92
N LEU A 177 2.37 -12.40 -6.91
CA LEU A 177 2.28 -10.95 -6.76
C LEU A 177 2.23 -10.59 -5.28
N PHE A 178 2.96 -9.56 -4.89
CA PHE A 178 2.93 -8.96 -3.56
C PHE A 178 2.35 -7.54 -3.64
N LEU A 179 1.28 -7.28 -2.89
CA LEU A 179 0.65 -5.96 -2.79
C LEU A 179 0.58 -5.54 -1.32
N SER A 180 1.35 -4.52 -0.94
CA SER A 180 1.31 -3.92 0.40
C SER A 180 0.30 -2.80 0.45
N ILE A 181 -0.58 -2.83 1.45
CA ILE A 181 -1.69 -1.89 1.62
C ILE A 181 -1.38 -0.93 2.76
N HIS A 182 -1.38 0.34 2.45
CA HIS A 182 -1.06 1.45 3.33
C HIS A 182 -2.02 2.63 3.16
N HIS A 183 -1.96 3.56 4.11
CA HIS A 183 -2.60 4.87 4.03
C HIS A 183 -1.59 5.95 4.43
N ASP A 184 -1.54 6.99 3.62
CA ASP A 184 -0.47 7.97 3.60
C ASP A 184 -0.52 8.97 4.77
N SER A 185 0.65 9.47 5.10
CA SER A 185 0.89 10.61 5.98
C SER A 185 2.06 11.44 5.43
N VAL A 186 2.32 12.58 6.04
CA VAL A 186 3.44 13.45 5.69
C VAL A 186 4.39 13.64 6.88
N PRO A 187 5.62 14.16 6.67
CA PRO A 187 6.52 14.52 7.77
C PRO A 187 5.83 15.42 8.79
N ASN A 188 6.10 15.22 10.09
CA ASN A 188 5.47 15.97 11.18
C ASN A 188 5.62 17.48 11.05
N SER A 189 6.70 17.97 10.43
CA SER A 189 6.90 19.40 10.16
C SER A 189 5.88 20.00 9.19
N LEU A 190 5.06 19.18 8.54
CA LEU A 190 4.00 19.59 7.61
C LEU A 190 2.60 19.38 8.19
N LEU A 191 2.52 18.93 9.44
CA LEU A 191 1.28 18.75 10.17
C LEU A 191 0.98 20.00 11.01
N GLU A 192 -0.31 20.23 11.20
CA GLU A 192 -0.87 21.26 12.07
C GLU A 192 -1.52 20.61 13.27
N ASP A 193 -1.45 21.29 14.43
CA ASP A 193 -2.10 20.81 15.65
C ASP A 193 -3.60 21.12 15.61
N TRP A 194 -4.40 20.20 16.15
CA TRP A 194 -5.81 20.44 16.39
C TRP A 194 -6.31 19.60 17.57
N GLU A 195 -7.57 19.78 17.94
CA GLU A 195 -8.24 19.00 18.96
C GLU A 195 -9.51 18.39 18.39
N PHE A 196 -9.68 17.08 18.58
CA PHE A 196 -10.86 16.35 18.19
C PHE A 196 -11.39 15.56 19.38
N GLU A 197 -12.62 15.82 19.78
CA GLU A 197 -13.30 15.18 20.95
C GLU A 197 -12.46 15.23 22.24
N GLY A 198 -11.85 16.39 22.52
CA GLY A 198 -11.02 16.60 23.72
C GLY A 198 -9.65 15.92 23.65
N LYS A 199 -9.25 15.35 22.52
CA LYS A 199 -7.93 14.75 22.30
C LYS A 199 -7.12 15.58 21.32
N LYS A 200 -5.86 15.82 21.67
CA LYS A 200 -4.89 16.43 20.75
C LYS A 200 -4.58 15.49 19.61
N GLY A 201 -4.52 16.01 18.41
CA GLY A 201 -4.18 15.31 17.19
C GLY A 201 -3.43 16.22 16.23
N HIS A 202 -3.11 15.70 15.06
CA HIS A 202 -2.40 16.42 14.01
C HIS A 202 -3.10 16.17 12.68
N PHE A 203 -3.11 17.17 11.80
CA PHE A 203 -3.72 17.06 10.50
C PHE A 203 -2.94 17.85 9.45
N SER A 204 -3.23 17.62 8.18
CA SER A 204 -2.84 18.50 7.08
C SER A 204 -3.81 18.34 5.91
N ASP A 205 -4.68 19.31 5.70
CA ASP A 205 -5.64 19.30 4.59
C ASP A 205 -5.00 19.63 3.23
N ARG A 206 -3.69 19.94 3.24
CA ARG A 206 -2.92 20.24 2.01
C ARG A 206 -2.61 19.02 1.16
N PHE A 207 -2.59 17.84 1.77
CA PHE A 207 -2.13 16.62 1.13
C PHE A 207 -3.26 15.60 1.07
N SER A 208 -3.50 15.07 -0.11
CA SER A 208 -4.56 14.10 -0.36
C SER A 208 -4.24 13.26 -1.59
N GLY A 209 -4.99 12.19 -1.79
CA GLY A 209 -4.88 11.33 -2.95
C GLY A 209 -4.10 10.05 -2.70
N TYR A 210 -4.22 9.11 -3.64
CA TYR A 210 -3.50 7.83 -3.60
C TYR A 210 -2.09 7.95 -4.18
N SER A 211 -1.22 7.00 -3.85
CA SER A 211 0.08 6.82 -4.50
C SER A 211 0.39 5.34 -4.68
N VAL A 212 1.09 5.01 -5.76
CA VAL A 212 1.51 3.63 -6.01
C VAL A 212 3.03 3.58 -6.10
N PHE A 213 3.65 2.71 -5.33
CA PHE A 213 5.12 2.63 -5.25
C PHE A 213 5.65 1.30 -5.75
N VAL A 214 6.77 1.38 -6.46
CA VAL A 214 7.57 0.24 -6.91
C VAL A 214 9.05 0.48 -6.65
N SER A 215 9.85 -0.58 -6.62
CA SER A 215 11.30 -0.47 -6.47
C SER A 215 12.01 -0.94 -7.74
N ARG A 216 12.90 -0.12 -8.30
CA ARG A 216 13.77 -0.50 -9.41
C ARG A 216 14.78 -1.59 -9.02
N ASN A 217 14.96 -1.79 -7.70
CA ASN A 217 15.80 -2.85 -7.15
C ASN A 217 15.04 -4.18 -6.94
N ASN A 218 13.73 -4.24 -7.26
CA ASN A 218 13.00 -5.51 -7.28
C ASN A 218 13.48 -6.35 -8.47
N PRO A 219 13.72 -7.68 -8.29
CA PRO A 219 14.19 -8.53 -9.39
C PRO A 219 13.21 -8.59 -10.57
N ASP A 220 11.92 -8.34 -10.31
CA ASP A 220 10.88 -8.27 -11.35
C ASP A 220 10.24 -6.88 -11.42
N PHE A 221 11.09 -5.86 -11.56
CA PHE A 221 10.68 -4.45 -11.61
C PHE A 221 9.70 -4.16 -12.75
N LYS A 222 9.93 -4.73 -13.95
CA LYS A 222 9.07 -4.45 -15.11
C LYS A 222 7.63 -4.89 -14.87
N THR A 223 7.45 -6.07 -14.31
CA THR A 223 6.12 -6.61 -13.96
C THR A 223 5.51 -5.85 -12.79
N SER A 224 6.32 -5.44 -11.80
CA SER A 224 5.89 -4.56 -10.71
C SER A 224 5.37 -3.22 -11.24
N LEU A 225 6.09 -2.60 -12.17
CA LEU A 225 5.70 -1.33 -12.79
C LEU A 225 4.39 -1.48 -13.57
N LEU A 226 4.27 -2.53 -14.39
CA LEU A 226 3.04 -2.81 -15.15
C LEU A 226 1.82 -2.90 -14.20
N PHE A 227 1.92 -3.71 -13.14
CA PHE A 227 0.81 -3.86 -12.21
C PHE A 227 0.49 -2.56 -11.45
N ALA A 228 1.50 -1.80 -11.06
CA ALA A 228 1.33 -0.49 -10.43
C ALA A 228 0.61 0.51 -11.35
N GLU A 229 0.94 0.53 -12.63
CA GLU A 229 0.29 1.38 -13.64
C GLU A 229 -1.17 0.98 -13.85
N LEU A 230 -1.48 -0.32 -13.84
CA LEU A 230 -2.86 -0.83 -13.93
C LEU A 230 -3.68 -0.40 -12.70
N ILE A 231 -3.12 -0.49 -11.48
CA ILE A 231 -3.77 0.04 -10.28
C ILE A 231 -4.05 1.54 -10.43
N GLY A 232 -3.04 2.33 -10.78
CA GLY A 232 -3.20 3.78 -10.92
C GLY A 232 -4.22 4.16 -11.99
N LYS A 233 -4.24 3.46 -13.13
CA LYS A 233 -5.24 3.61 -14.19
C LYS A 233 -6.65 3.31 -13.67
N ALA A 234 -6.82 2.20 -12.95
CA ALA A 234 -8.11 1.81 -12.40
C ALA A 234 -8.59 2.77 -11.30
N MET A 235 -7.69 3.25 -10.42
CA MET A 235 -8.01 4.26 -9.40
C MET A 235 -8.48 5.56 -10.05
N LYS A 236 -7.78 6.04 -11.07
CA LYS A 236 -8.14 7.24 -11.84
C LYS A 236 -9.49 7.08 -12.54
N ALA A 237 -9.78 5.90 -13.10
CA ALA A 237 -11.07 5.60 -13.74
C ALA A 237 -12.25 5.65 -12.74
N GLN A 238 -12.00 5.45 -11.45
CA GLN A 238 -12.95 5.64 -10.36
C GLN A 238 -13.05 7.10 -9.88
N GLY A 239 -12.42 8.05 -10.58
CA GLY A 239 -12.42 9.46 -10.22
C GLY A 239 -11.44 9.87 -9.12
N LEU A 240 -10.56 8.97 -8.68
CA LEU A 240 -9.57 9.27 -7.65
C LEU A 240 -8.37 10.02 -8.25
N GLN A 241 -7.80 10.92 -7.46
CA GLN A 241 -6.60 11.68 -7.82
C GLN A 241 -5.39 11.09 -7.11
N TYR A 242 -4.24 11.08 -7.76
CA TYR A 242 -3.00 10.69 -7.08
C TYR A 242 -2.36 11.86 -6.33
N ALA A 243 -1.65 11.54 -5.26
CA ALA A 243 -0.95 12.48 -4.41
C ALA A 243 0.28 13.06 -5.13
N GLN A 244 0.38 14.40 -5.20
CA GLN A 244 1.44 15.09 -5.95
C GLN A 244 2.62 15.54 -5.08
N GLN A 245 2.50 15.42 -3.75
CA GLN A 245 3.48 15.95 -2.81
C GLN A 245 4.88 15.35 -2.95
N TYR A 246 4.99 14.09 -3.33
CA TYR A 246 6.25 13.35 -3.34
C TYR A 246 7.32 13.92 -4.30
N THR A 247 6.94 14.71 -5.28
CA THR A 247 7.89 15.42 -6.16
C THR A 247 8.25 16.82 -5.65
N GLN A 248 7.59 17.32 -4.61
CA GLN A 248 7.77 18.69 -4.12
C GLN A 248 8.96 18.78 -3.15
N ALA A 249 9.73 19.87 -3.25
CA ALA A 249 10.90 20.10 -2.41
C ALA A 249 10.58 20.11 -0.90
N ILE A 250 9.34 20.47 -0.53
CA ILE A 250 8.87 20.49 0.87
C ILE A 250 8.94 19.10 1.54
N MET A 251 8.87 18.00 0.75
CA MET A 251 9.02 16.65 1.25
C MET A 251 10.46 16.30 1.66
N GLY A 252 11.46 17.10 1.25
CA GLY A 252 12.85 16.89 1.62
C GLY A 252 13.34 15.47 1.30
N ARG A 253 13.81 14.74 2.32
CA ARG A 253 14.29 13.34 2.17
C ARG A 253 13.19 12.32 1.82
N TYR A 254 11.93 12.71 1.90
CA TYR A 254 10.77 11.87 1.55
C TYR A 254 10.30 12.11 0.12
N GLN A 255 11.10 12.80 -0.69
CA GLN A 255 10.82 12.91 -2.11
C GLN A 255 11.02 11.56 -2.80
N HIS A 256 10.12 11.27 -3.74
CA HIS A 256 10.17 10.09 -4.59
C HIS A 256 10.08 10.48 -6.06
N PRO A 257 10.87 9.86 -6.94
CA PRO A 257 10.77 10.11 -8.37
C PRO A 257 9.43 9.60 -8.90
N LEU A 258 8.70 10.45 -9.61
CA LEU A 258 7.47 10.08 -10.32
C LEU A 258 7.87 9.31 -11.60
N LEU A 259 7.51 8.05 -11.67
CA LEU A 259 7.83 7.17 -12.79
C LEU A 259 6.75 7.25 -13.89
N ASN A 260 5.48 7.41 -13.49
CA ASN A 260 4.37 7.59 -14.42
C ASN A 260 3.40 8.66 -13.91
N LYS A 261 3.35 9.80 -14.60
CA LYS A 261 2.50 10.95 -14.26
C LYS A 261 1.00 10.73 -14.56
N GLU A 262 0.67 9.77 -15.43
CA GLU A 262 -0.72 9.50 -15.79
C GLU A 262 -1.42 8.65 -14.72
N THR A 263 -0.64 7.83 -14.01
CA THR A 263 -1.16 6.83 -13.07
C THR A 263 -0.72 7.05 -11.63
N GLY A 264 0.19 8.03 -11.35
CA GLY A 264 0.66 8.32 -10.00
C GLY A 264 1.57 7.23 -9.43
N VAL A 265 2.40 6.62 -10.30
CA VAL A 265 3.39 5.60 -9.88
C VAL A 265 4.72 6.25 -9.56
N TYR A 266 5.25 5.95 -8.38
CA TYR A 266 6.49 6.46 -7.82
C TYR A 266 7.53 5.38 -7.62
N GLY A 267 8.81 5.76 -7.69
CA GLY A 267 9.93 4.89 -7.35
C GLY A 267 10.30 4.97 -5.87
N TYR A 268 10.41 3.83 -5.19
CA TYR A 268 10.84 3.73 -3.79
C TYR A 268 11.87 2.61 -3.61
N ASP A 269 13.10 2.86 -4.07
CA ASP A 269 14.13 1.83 -4.18
C ASP A 269 14.66 1.31 -2.83
N GLN A 270 14.50 2.08 -1.75
CA GLN A 270 15.01 1.71 -0.43
C GLN A 270 14.04 0.86 0.39
N LEU A 271 12.77 0.78 0.01
CA LEU A 271 11.76 0.08 0.80
C LEU A 271 11.97 -1.44 0.72
N VAL A 272 12.23 -2.04 1.90
CA VAL A 272 12.63 -3.45 2.03
C VAL A 272 11.60 -4.40 1.42
N VAL A 273 10.31 -4.21 1.69
CA VAL A 273 9.25 -5.10 1.19
C VAL A 273 9.11 -5.05 -0.33
N LEU A 274 9.46 -3.95 -0.98
CA LEU A 274 9.42 -3.84 -2.43
C LEU A 274 10.68 -4.42 -3.09
N ARG A 275 11.88 -4.14 -2.54
CA ARG A 275 13.14 -4.52 -3.18
C ARG A 275 13.60 -5.95 -2.91
N SER A 276 13.14 -6.55 -1.80
CA SER A 276 13.67 -7.84 -1.32
C SER A 276 12.70 -9.01 -1.50
N THR A 277 11.48 -8.78 -1.94
CA THR A 277 10.55 -9.82 -2.41
C THR A 277 11.00 -10.33 -3.78
N ARG A 278 10.81 -11.63 -4.02
CA ARG A 278 11.28 -12.31 -5.25
C ARG A 278 10.29 -12.26 -6.40
N MET A 279 9.07 -11.85 -6.13
CA MET A 279 7.99 -11.67 -7.09
C MET A 279 7.78 -10.18 -7.38
N PRO A 280 6.97 -9.82 -8.38
CA PRO A 280 6.50 -8.45 -8.57
C PRO A 280 5.92 -7.88 -7.28
N ALA A 281 6.32 -6.67 -6.90
CA ALA A 281 5.94 -6.06 -5.63
C ALA A 281 5.52 -4.60 -5.82
N VAL A 282 4.36 -4.28 -5.28
CA VAL A 282 3.74 -2.96 -5.33
C VAL A 282 3.28 -2.56 -3.93
N LEU A 283 3.37 -1.29 -3.59
CA LEU A 283 2.75 -0.71 -2.41
C LEU A 283 1.72 0.32 -2.85
N LEU A 284 0.52 0.23 -2.30
CA LEU A 284 -0.57 1.18 -2.51
C LEU A 284 -0.77 1.99 -1.22
N GLU A 285 -0.56 3.31 -1.31
CA GLU A 285 -1.10 4.29 -0.38
C GLU A 285 -2.49 4.67 -0.89
N ALA A 286 -3.55 4.23 -0.20
CA ALA A 286 -4.91 4.34 -0.70
C ALA A 286 -5.51 5.75 -0.60
N GLY A 287 -4.89 6.61 0.17
CA GLY A 287 -5.25 8.01 0.42
C GLY A 287 -4.57 8.50 1.69
N SER A 288 -4.76 9.78 2.03
CA SER A 288 -4.10 10.45 3.13
C SER A 288 -5.00 10.49 4.38
N ILE A 289 -4.60 9.77 5.44
CA ILE A 289 -5.37 9.72 6.70
C ILE A 289 -5.16 10.93 7.60
N ILE A 290 -4.18 11.79 7.29
CA ILE A 290 -3.98 13.06 8.00
C ILE A 290 -4.80 14.21 7.41
N ASN A 291 -5.42 14.02 6.27
CA ASN A 291 -6.38 14.94 5.68
C ASN A 291 -7.77 14.69 6.29
N ARG A 292 -8.35 15.70 6.92
CA ARG A 292 -9.59 15.55 7.72
C ARG A 292 -10.80 15.10 6.91
N ASP A 293 -10.89 15.49 5.64
CA ASP A 293 -11.98 15.11 4.75
C ASP A 293 -11.73 13.75 4.09
N GLU A 294 -10.46 13.47 3.71
CA GLU A 294 -10.12 12.21 3.06
C GLU A 294 -10.13 11.04 4.05
N GLU A 295 -9.71 11.24 5.31
CA GLU A 295 -9.82 10.26 6.38
C GLU A 295 -11.23 9.71 6.53
N LEU A 296 -12.25 10.59 6.57
CA LEU A 296 -13.65 10.17 6.67
C LEU A 296 -14.08 9.31 5.47
N LYS A 297 -13.60 9.66 4.30
CA LYS A 297 -13.83 8.84 3.10
C LYS A 297 -13.12 7.49 3.22
N MET A 298 -11.84 7.45 3.66
CA MET A 298 -11.08 6.21 3.83
C MET A 298 -11.77 5.26 4.82
N ASP A 299 -12.41 5.79 5.87
CA ASP A 299 -13.13 4.97 6.84
C ASP A 299 -14.51 4.48 6.32
N SER A 300 -15.01 5.00 5.21
CA SER A 300 -16.30 4.61 4.67
C SER A 300 -16.24 3.27 3.91
N PRO A 301 -17.28 2.43 3.97
CA PRO A 301 -17.39 1.22 3.16
C PRO A 301 -17.33 1.51 1.65
N GLU A 302 -17.95 2.61 1.22
CA GLU A 302 -18.03 3.02 -0.19
C GLU A 302 -16.65 3.27 -0.78
N ARG A 303 -15.77 3.98 -0.06
CA ARG A 303 -14.42 4.25 -0.54
C ARG A 303 -13.56 2.98 -0.55
N ARG A 304 -13.73 2.09 0.44
CA ARG A 304 -13.07 0.79 0.43
C ARG A 304 -13.54 -0.07 -0.75
N ASP A 305 -14.81 0.01 -1.11
CA ASP A 305 -15.36 -0.65 -2.31
C ASP A 305 -14.77 -0.11 -3.60
N ILE A 306 -14.69 1.20 -3.74
CA ILE A 306 -14.09 1.87 -4.89
C ILE A 306 -12.63 1.40 -5.07
N THR A 307 -11.83 1.45 -4.00
CA THR A 307 -10.43 1.03 -4.04
C THR A 307 -10.30 -0.46 -4.30
N GLY A 308 -11.11 -1.29 -3.64
CA GLY A 308 -11.13 -2.75 -3.85
C GLY A 308 -11.50 -3.15 -5.28
N ASN A 309 -12.50 -2.50 -5.86
CA ASN A 309 -12.89 -2.71 -7.25
C ASN A 309 -11.76 -2.28 -8.22
N ALA A 310 -11.06 -1.18 -7.94
CA ALA A 310 -9.93 -0.74 -8.76
C ALA A 310 -8.78 -1.75 -8.74
N VAL A 311 -8.42 -2.29 -7.56
CA VAL A 311 -7.38 -3.32 -7.43
C VAL A 311 -7.81 -4.63 -8.12
N ALA A 312 -9.06 -5.05 -7.97
CA ALA A 312 -9.57 -6.25 -8.62
C ALA A 312 -9.59 -6.11 -10.16
N ALA A 313 -10.00 -4.94 -10.66
CA ALA A 313 -9.96 -4.64 -12.10
C ALA A 313 -8.53 -4.65 -12.64
N ALA A 314 -7.57 -4.08 -11.91
CA ALA A 314 -6.15 -4.11 -12.26
C ALA A 314 -5.61 -5.55 -12.30
N ALA A 315 -5.97 -6.40 -11.35
CA ALA A 315 -5.58 -7.80 -11.33
C ALA A 315 -6.16 -8.59 -12.51
N LYS A 316 -7.42 -8.34 -12.88
CA LYS A 316 -8.05 -8.94 -14.07
C LYS A 316 -7.34 -8.52 -15.35
N GLU A 317 -7.08 -7.22 -15.53
CA GLU A 317 -6.37 -6.69 -16.70
C GLU A 317 -4.94 -7.25 -16.75
N PHE A 318 -4.27 -7.39 -15.61
CA PHE A 318 -2.94 -7.99 -15.50
C PHE A 318 -2.90 -9.46 -15.95
N CYS A 319 -3.89 -10.27 -15.58
CA CYS A 319 -4.03 -11.66 -15.99
C CYS A 319 -4.69 -11.85 -17.35
N GLY A 320 -5.35 -10.84 -17.87
CA GLY A 320 -6.06 -10.89 -19.14
C GLY A 320 -5.13 -11.02 -20.35
N PRO A 321 -5.70 -11.29 -21.54
CA PRO A 321 -4.93 -11.21 -22.77
C PRO A 321 -4.43 -9.79 -22.96
N GLN A 322 -3.13 -9.58 -22.93
CA GLN A 322 -2.54 -8.28 -23.26
C GLN A 322 -2.77 -8.04 -24.75
N GLU A 323 -3.67 -7.14 -25.07
CA GLU A 323 -3.61 -6.46 -26.36
C GLU A 323 -2.23 -5.80 -26.40
N ALA A 324 -1.43 -6.22 -27.41
CA ALA A 324 -0.05 -5.79 -27.50
C ALA A 324 0.01 -4.26 -27.37
N PHE A 325 0.56 -3.77 -26.29
CA PHE A 325 0.96 -2.39 -26.12
C PHE A 325 2.18 -2.13 -27.06
N LEU A 326 1.91 -2.19 -28.35
CA LEU A 326 2.81 -1.65 -29.34
C LEU A 326 2.54 -0.14 -29.40
N GLY A 327 3.10 0.56 -28.41
CA GLY A 327 3.29 1.99 -28.54
C GLY A 327 4.12 2.27 -29.78
N PRO A 328 3.92 3.40 -30.45
CA PRO A 328 4.71 3.75 -31.63
C PRO A 328 6.18 3.80 -31.25
N LEU A 329 7.00 3.07 -32.01
CA LEU A 329 8.47 3.11 -32.00
C LEU A 329 8.98 4.51 -32.32
#